data_1b39eed0816f43fd87eb3596d578c164
#
_entry.id   1b39eed0816f43fd87eb3596d578c164
#
_cell.length_a   1.000
_cell.length_b   1.000
_cell.length_c   1.000
_cell.angle_alpha   90.00
_cell.angle_beta   90.00
_cell.angle_gamma   90.00
#
_symmetry.space_group_name_H-M   'P 1'
#
loop_
_entity.id
_entity.type
_entity.pdbx_description
1 polymer ?
#
loop_
_entity_poly.entity_id
_entity_poly.type
_entity_poly.pdbx_seq_one_letter_code
_entity_poly.pdbx_strand_id
1 'polypeptide(L)'
;MINRKLIRVKIVQLTYAYYQNGHHNMDTAEKELLFSLSKAYDLYDYLLGLIVAITQEERRRVDIATRRAEREGTETPSQRFAFNKFATQLEENKQLNLFMEDKKMSWENDVEAVRKLCDQIEQSPLYQEYMMSDAEDYETDRELWRRIYRTLIQGNEDLDAILEEKSLYWNDDKEIVDTFVLKTIKRFDPANKADQELLPEYDDTEDREYALKLFRSTILNADTYQRYMSETSRNWNFSRLAYMDVVLMQIAIAEMLTFPNIPISVTINEYVDLAKLYSTPKSGGYINGMLDAIARHLVDTGRLLKPMQPRR
;
A
#
# COMPACT_ATOMS: atom_id res chain seq x y z
N MET A 1 -1.09 -7.56 -6.57
CA MET A 1 -1.18 -6.37 -5.68
C MET A 1 0.09 -5.55 -5.69
N ILE A 2 1.25 -6.14 -5.43
CA ILE A 2 2.54 -5.42 -5.46
C ILE A 2 2.75 -4.81 -6.84
N ASN A 3 2.84 -3.49 -6.90
CA ASN A 3 3.04 -2.72 -8.11
C ASN A 3 4.35 -1.92 -8.05
N ARG A 4 4.75 -1.33 -9.16
CA ARG A 4 6.01 -0.56 -9.26
C ARG A 4 6.10 0.62 -8.30
N LYS A 5 4.97 1.24 -7.91
CA LYS A 5 4.96 2.32 -6.91
C LYS A 5 5.39 1.80 -5.54
N LEU A 6 4.77 0.71 -5.07
CA LEU A 6 5.13 0.07 -3.80
C LEU A 6 6.58 -0.45 -3.82
N ILE A 7 7.00 -1.06 -4.94
CA ILE A 7 8.38 -1.53 -5.09
C ILE A 7 9.38 -0.39 -4.94
N ARG A 8 9.14 0.77 -5.58
CA ARG A 8 10.02 1.93 -5.44
C ARG A 8 10.11 2.41 -3.99
N VAL A 9 8.97 2.48 -3.28
CA VAL A 9 8.94 2.81 -1.84
C VAL A 9 9.87 1.88 -1.06
N LYS A 10 9.70 0.56 -1.22
CA LYS A 10 10.53 -0.43 -0.52
C LYS A 10 12.01 -0.33 -0.89
N ILE A 11 12.33 -0.09 -2.16
CA ILE A 11 13.72 0.10 -2.58
C ILE A 11 14.33 1.36 -1.96
N VAL A 12 13.60 2.46 -1.84
CA VAL A 12 14.07 3.67 -1.13
C VAL A 12 14.41 3.34 0.33
N GLN A 13 13.47 2.72 1.05
CA GLN A 13 13.64 2.34 2.45
C GLN A 13 14.82 1.39 2.64
N LEU A 14 14.90 0.33 1.83
CA LEU A 14 15.94 -0.70 1.95
C LEU A 14 17.32 -0.19 1.48
N THR A 15 17.38 0.69 0.48
CA THR A 15 18.64 1.32 0.05
C THR A 15 19.17 2.23 1.15
N TYR A 16 18.30 3.04 1.75
CA TYR A 16 18.69 3.87 2.90
C TYR A 16 19.19 3.02 4.06
N ALA A 17 18.44 1.99 4.46
CA ALA A 17 18.83 1.08 5.54
C ALA A 17 20.13 0.34 5.24
N TYR A 18 20.34 -0.11 4.01
CA TYR A 18 21.56 -0.79 3.56
C TYR A 18 22.82 0.06 3.83
N TYR A 19 22.75 1.34 3.49
CA TYR A 19 23.87 2.24 3.70
C TYR A 19 24.07 2.64 5.18
N GLN A 20 22.96 2.86 5.92
CA GLN A 20 23.04 3.26 7.33
C GLN A 20 23.58 2.15 8.23
N ASN A 21 23.24 0.91 7.94
CA ASN A 21 23.62 -0.23 8.77
C ASN A 21 25.03 -0.76 8.47
N GLY A 22 25.73 -0.21 7.45
CA GLY A 22 27.06 -0.67 7.06
C GLY A 22 27.09 -2.13 6.58
N HIS A 23 25.95 -2.74 6.27
CA HIS A 23 25.86 -4.11 5.78
C HIS A 23 26.03 -4.15 4.26
N HIS A 24 27.00 -4.92 3.82
CA HIS A 24 27.37 -4.99 2.40
C HIS A 24 27.07 -6.36 1.77
N ASN A 25 26.23 -7.18 2.42
CA ASN A 25 25.83 -8.47 1.84
C ASN A 25 24.58 -8.28 0.99
N MET A 26 24.76 -8.33 -0.33
CA MET A 26 23.71 -8.14 -1.31
C MET A 26 22.62 -9.22 -1.22
N ASP A 27 23.00 -10.50 -1.04
CA ASP A 27 22.02 -11.59 -0.97
C ASP A 27 21.08 -11.44 0.23
N THR A 28 21.61 -10.96 1.37
CA THR A 28 20.80 -10.67 2.56
C THR A 28 19.86 -9.49 2.30
N ALA A 29 20.36 -8.44 1.66
CA ALA A 29 19.56 -7.25 1.35
C ALA A 29 18.44 -7.54 0.32
N GLU A 30 18.69 -8.40 -0.68
CA GLU A 30 17.66 -8.84 -1.63
C GLU A 30 16.59 -9.70 -0.95
N LYS A 31 16.97 -10.60 -0.04
CA LYS A 31 16.00 -11.36 0.76
C LYS A 31 15.14 -10.45 1.61
N GLU A 32 15.74 -9.43 2.22
CA GLU A 32 15.03 -8.43 3.01
C GLU A 32 14.05 -7.62 2.15
N LEU A 33 14.42 -7.24 0.94
CA LEU A 33 13.53 -6.56 0.00
C LEU A 33 12.30 -7.44 -0.32
N LEU A 34 12.51 -8.70 -0.69
CA LEU A 34 11.40 -9.60 -1.00
C LEU A 34 10.53 -9.88 0.22
N PHE A 35 11.14 -10.02 1.40
CA PHE A 35 10.42 -10.17 2.66
C PHE A 35 9.58 -8.93 2.99
N SER A 36 10.15 -7.74 2.84
CA SER A 36 9.44 -6.47 3.04
C SER A 36 8.23 -6.32 2.09
N LEU A 37 8.38 -6.74 0.82
CA LEU A 37 7.27 -6.74 -0.14
C LEU A 37 6.18 -7.74 0.26
N SER A 38 6.55 -8.95 0.69
CA SER A 38 5.56 -9.94 1.17
C SER A 38 4.79 -9.45 2.40
N LYS A 39 5.43 -8.62 3.25
CA LYS A 39 4.75 -8.01 4.42
C LYS A 39 3.67 -7.00 4.02
N ALA A 40 3.85 -6.28 2.91
CA ALA A 40 2.79 -5.42 2.37
C ALA A 40 1.59 -6.25 1.87
N TYR A 41 1.84 -7.45 1.35
CA TYR A 41 0.77 -8.38 0.98
C TYR A 41 0.07 -8.94 2.24
N ASP A 42 0.82 -9.30 3.27
CA ASP A 42 0.25 -9.69 4.57
C ASP A 42 -0.69 -8.59 5.11
N LEU A 43 -0.31 -7.30 5.00
CA LEU A 43 -1.15 -6.17 5.42
C LEU A 43 -2.46 -6.09 4.63
N TYR A 44 -2.40 -6.33 3.32
CA TYR A 44 -3.58 -6.31 2.45
C TYR A 44 -4.63 -7.33 2.91
N ASP A 45 -4.23 -8.57 3.13
CA ASP A 45 -5.15 -9.61 3.59
C ASP A 45 -5.60 -9.36 5.03
N TYR A 46 -4.73 -8.82 5.89
CA TYR A 46 -5.08 -8.46 7.25
C TYR A 46 -6.15 -7.36 7.33
N LEU A 47 -6.08 -6.36 6.44
CA LEU A 47 -7.09 -5.32 6.34
C LEU A 47 -8.42 -5.83 5.75
N LEU A 48 -8.39 -6.79 4.83
CA LEU A 48 -9.61 -7.50 4.42
C LEU A 48 -10.21 -8.28 5.59
N GLY A 49 -9.39 -8.94 6.40
CA GLY A 49 -9.78 -9.62 7.63
C GLY A 49 -10.41 -8.68 8.67
N LEU A 50 -10.05 -7.39 8.68
CA LEU A 50 -10.70 -6.40 9.54
C LEU A 50 -12.19 -6.22 9.21
N ILE A 51 -12.54 -6.19 7.94
CA ILE A 51 -13.95 -6.11 7.50
C ILE A 51 -14.73 -7.32 8.04
N VAL A 52 -14.13 -8.51 7.97
CA VAL A 52 -14.72 -9.73 8.52
C VAL A 52 -14.88 -9.62 10.04
N ALA A 53 -13.86 -9.18 10.75
CA ALA A 53 -13.89 -9.04 12.21
C ALA A 53 -14.97 -8.05 12.69
N ILE A 54 -15.13 -6.92 12.00
CA ILE A 54 -16.19 -5.94 12.27
C ILE A 54 -17.57 -6.60 12.04
N THR A 55 -17.74 -7.32 10.96
CA THR A 55 -19.01 -8.01 10.64
C THR A 55 -19.37 -9.06 11.68
N GLN A 56 -18.39 -9.83 12.17
CA GLN A 56 -18.57 -10.82 13.22
C GLN A 56 -18.95 -10.17 14.56
N GLU A 57 -18.31 -9.07 14.94
CA GLU A 57 -18.65 -8.32 16.14
C GLU A 57 -20.06 -7.72 16.04
N GLU A 58 -20.46 -7.21 14.89
CA GLU A 58 -21.82 -6.72 14.65
C GLU A 58 -22.86 -7.84 14.78
N ARG A 59 -22.60 -9.03 14.23
CA ARG A 59 -23.48 -10.20 14.42
C ARG A 59 -23.63 -10.56 15.88
N ARG A 60 -22.53 -10.57 16.63
CA ARG A 60 -22.55 -10.83 18.06
C ARG A 60 -23.40 -9.79 18.81
N ARG A 61 -23.28 -8.50 18.47
CA ARG A 61 -24.09 -7.41 19.07
C ARG A 61 -25.58 -7.60 18.78
N VAL A 62 -25.92 -7.85 17.54
CA VAL A 62 -27.31 -8.06 17.08
C VAL A 62 -27.93 -9.30 17.75
N ASP A 63 -27.18 -10.40 17.87
CA ASP A 63 -27.67 -11.61 18.54
C ASP A 63 -27.98 -11.35 20.02
N ILE A 64 -27.11 -10.65 20.75
CA ILE A 64 -27.33 -10.26 22.14
C ILE A 64 -28.57 -9.36 22.26
N ALA A 65 -28.68 -8.34 21.40
CA ALA A 65 -29.79 -7.41 21.41
C ALA A 65 -31.14 -8.09 21.06
N THR A 66 -31.13 -9.01 20.11
CA THR A 66 -32.30 -9.82 19.73
C THR A 66 -32.80 -10.67 20.90
N ARG A 67 -31.92 -11.42 21.55
CA ARG A 67 -32.27 -12.22 22.73
C ARG A 67 -32.77 -11.38 23.91
N ARG A 68 -32.29 -10.15 24.02
CA ARG A 68 -32.81 -9.21 25.02
C ARG A 68 -34.21 -8.73 24.66
N ALA A 69 -34.41 -8.30 23.42
CA ALA A 69 -35.70 -7.84 22.91
C ALA A 69 -36.80 -8.92 23.06
N GLU A 70 -36.48 -10.19 22.72
CA GLU A 70 -37.38 -11.32 22.90
C GLU A 70 -37.79 -11.54 24.35
N ARG A 71 -36.85 -11.39 25.30
CA ARG A 71 -37.16 -11.51 26.74
C ARG A 71 -38.00 -10.37 27.29
N GLU A 72 -37.78 -9.17 26.77
CA GLU A 72 -38.44 -7.93 27.20
C GLU A 72 -39.75 -7.68 26.43
N GLY A 73 -40.03 -8.47 25.37
CA GLY A 73 -41.20 -8.29 24.50
C GLY A 73 -41.14 -7.00 23.68
N THR A 74 -39.94 -6.53 23.36
CA THR A 74 -39.70 -5.33 22.55
C THR A 74 -39.37 -5.67 21.12
N GLU A 75 -39.30 -4.68 20.23
CA GLU A 75 -38.94 -4.86 18.83
C GLU A 75 -37.50 -5.34 18.69
N THR A 76 -37.29 -6.35 17.84
CA THR A 76 -35.95 -6.88 17.56
C THR A 76 -35.17 -5.93 16.67
N PRO A 77 -33.83 -5.80 16.87
CA PRO A 77 -33.00 -4.93 16.04
C PRO A 77 -32.92 -5.42 14.61
N SER A 78 -32.72 -4.51 13.68
CA SER A 78 -32.46 -4.88 12.29
C SER A 78 -31.17 -5.67 12.15
N GLN A 79 -31.18 -6.71 11.38
CA GLN A 79 -30.02 -7.57 11.10
C GLN A 79 -29.29 -7.17 9.81
N ARG A 80 -29.74 -6.14 9.13
CA ARG A 80 -29.33 -5.79 7.77
C ARG A 80 -27.84 -5.58 7.62
N PHE A 81 -27.20 -4.80 8.49
CA PHE A 81 -25.77 -4.54 8.44
C PHE A 81 -24.95 -5.77 8.84
N ALA A 82 -25.35 -6.46 9.90
CA ALA A 82 -24.70 -7.67 10.40
C ALA A 82 -24.66 -8.81 9.36
N PHE A 83 -25.65 -8.85 8.46
CA PHE A 83 -25.76 -9.82 7.37
C PHE A 83 -25.62 -9.19 5.98
N ASN A 84 -24.84 -8.11 5.89
CA ASN A 84 -24.48 -7.48 4.63
C ASN A 84 -23.89 -8.51 3.67
N LYS A 85 -24.42 -8.58 2.45
CA LYS A 85 -24.13 -9.65 1.48
C LYS A 85 -22.67 -9.65 1.02
N PHE A 86 -22.09 -8.46 0.83
CA PHE A 86 -20.67 -8.36 0.48
C PHE A 86 -19.77 -8.85 1.63
N ALA A 87 -20.01 -8.39 2.85
CA ALA A 87 -19.21 -8.78 4.01
C ALA A 87 -19.33 -10.29 4.31
N THR A 88 -20.52 -10.87 4.12
CA THR A 88 -20.76 -12.31 4.23
C THR A 88 -19.96 -13.07 3.16
N GLN A 89 -19.97 -12.60 1.91
CA GLN A 89 -19.17 -13.22 0.85
C GLN A 89 -17.67 -13.14 1.14
N LEU A 90 -17.19 -12.02 1.69
CA LEU A 90 -15.78 -11.85 2.06
C LEU A 90 -15.39 -12.78 3.20
N GLU A 91 -16.24 -12.95 4.21
CA GLU A 91 -16.04 -13.91 5.32
C GLU A 91 -15.95 -15.36 4.82
N GLU A 92 -16.74 -15.72 3.81
CA GLU A 92 -16.72 -17.05 3.19
C GLU A 92 -15.57 -17.23 2.18
N ASN A 93 -14.80 -16.18 1.88
CA ASN A 93 -13.77 -16.23 0.85
C ASN A 93 -12.67 -17.22 1.19
N LYS A 94 -12.48 -18.21 0.32
CA LYS A 94 -11.54 -19.32 0.57
C LYS A 94 -10.09 -18.87 0.61
N GLN A 95 -9.70 -17.92 -0.24
CA GLN A 95 -8.32 -17.42 -0.28
C GLN A 95 -7.98 -16.64 0.99
N LEU A 96 -8.88 -15.76 1.42
CA LEU A 96 -8.68 -14.99 2.66
C LEU A 96 -8.59 -15.91 3.89
N ASN A 97 -9.51 -16.87 4.01
CA ASN A 97 -9.52 -17.79 5.13
C ASN A 97 -8.26 -18.65 5.19
N LEU A 98 -7.82 -19.19 4.04
CA LEU A 98 -6.58 -19.95 3.96
C LEU A 98 -5.37 -19.10 4.35
N PHE A 99 -5.30 -17.86 3.89
CA PHE A 99 -4.22 -16.94 4.24
C PHE A 99 -4.19 -16.66 5.75
N MET A 100 -5.33 -16.29 6.34
CA MET A 100 -5.43 -15.97 7.77
C MET A 100 -5.02 -17.16 8.64
N GLU A 101 -5.41 -18.38 8.24
CA GLU A 101 -5.04 -19.64 8.93
C GLU A 101 -3.55 -19.92 8.80
N ASP A 102 -2.99 -19.91 7.59
CA ASP A 102 -1.57 -20.19 7.33
C ASP A 102 -0.64 -19.22 8.03
N LYS A 103 -0.99 -17.93 8.03
CA LYS A 103 -0.21 -16.88 8.68
C LYS A 103 -0.49 -16.76 10.17
N LYS A 104 -1.51 -17.46 10.70
CA LYS A 104 -1.99 -17.33 12.08
C LYS A 104 -2.31 -15.86 12.45
N MET A 105 -2.90 -15.15 11.52
CA MET A 105 -3.32 -13.77 11.69
C MET A 105 -4.77 -13.70 12.14
N SER A 106 -5.07 -12.84 13.11
CA SER A 106 -6.41 -12.69 13.67
C SER A 106 -6.56 -11.30 14.30
N TRP A 107 -7.79 -10.78 14.30
CA TRP A 107 -8.18 -9.57 15.02
C TRP A 107 -8.68 -9.86 16.45
N GLU A 108 -8.64 -11.13 16.88
CA GLU A 108 -9.10 -11.54 18.23
C GLU A 108 -8.33 -10.87 19.36
N ASN A 109 -7.06 -10.56 19.16
CA ASN A 109 -6.25 -9.86 20.15
C ASN A 109 -6.50 -8.33 20.18
N ASP A 110 -7.23 -7.79 19.19
CA ASP A 110 -7.51 -6.36 19.02
C ASP A 110 -9.01 -6.06 19.08
N VAL A 111 -9.75 -6.84 19.87
CA VAL A 111 -11.21 -6.75 19.98
C VAL A 111 -11.68 -5.34 20.34
N GLU A 112 -10.95 -4.62 21.20
CA GLU A 112 -11.32 -3.26 21.58
C GLU A 112 -11.23 -2.28 20.39
N ALA A 113 -10.25 -2.45 19.52
CA ALA A 113 -10.14 -1.67 18.29
C ALA A 113 -11.29 -1.97 17.32
N VAL A 114 -11.64 -3.24 17.17
CA VAL A 114 -12.78 -3.68 16.35
C VAL A 114 -14.07 -3.08 16.89
N ARG A 115 -14.30 -3.15 18.19
CA ARG A 115 -15.49 -2.57 18.86
C ARG A 115 -15.58 -1.05 18.67
N LYS A 116 -14.45 -0.35 18.80
CA LYS A 116 -14.40 1.10 18.57
C LYS A 116 -14.77 1.45 17.13
N LEU A 117 -14.29 0.67 16.15
CA LEU A 117 -14.68 0.85 14.76
C LEU A 117 -16.17 0.56 14.51
N CYS A 118 -16.74 -0.48 15.13
CA CYS A 118 -18.17 -0.74 15.09
C CYS A 118 -18.97 0.47 15.61
N ASP A 119 -18.57 1.04 16.78
CA ASP A 119 -19.24 2.21 17.35
C ASP A 119 -19.15 3.43 16.41
N GLN A 120 -18.00 3.66 15.78
CA GLN A 120 -17.82 4.73 14.80
C GLN A 120 -18.69 4.52 13.55
N ILE A 121 -18.80 3.27 13.07
CA ILE A 121 -19.64 2.92 11.93
C ILE A 121 -21.11 3.15 12.25
N GLU A 122 -21.62 2.63 13.38
CA GLU A 122 -23.02 2.78 13.80
C GLU A 122 -23.42 4.26 13.99
N GLN A 123 -22.49 5.10 14.44
CA GLN A 123 -22.72 6.55 14.62
C GLN A 123 -22.59 7.35 13.33
N SER A 124 -22.08 6.75 12.25
CA SER A 124 -21.84 7.45 11.00
C SER A 124 -23.12 7.73 10.22
N PRO A 125 -23.20 8.85 9.48
CA PRO A 125 -24.30 9.10 8.55
C PRO A 125 -24.44 7.99 7.48
N LEU A 126 -23.34 7.33 7.09
CA LEU A 126 -23.33 6.25 6.12
C LEU A 126 -24.17 5.05 6.58
N TYR A 127 -24.01 4.68 7.84
CA TYR A 127 -24.77 3.60 8.46
C TYR A 127 -26.25 3.96 8.56
N GLN A 128 -26.57 5.19 9.02
CA GLN A 128 -27.95 5.65 9.17
C GLN A 128 -28.68 5.68 7.81
N GLU A 129 -28.05 6.24 6.78
CA GLU A 129 -28.58 6.24 5.41
C GLU A 129 -28.88 4.81 4.91
N TYR A 130 -27.92 3.90 5.12
CA TYR A 130 -28.04 2.52 4.71
C TYR A 130 -29.19 1.80 5.43
N MET A 131 -29.30 1.98 6.75
CA MET A 131 -30.34 1.34 7.55
C MET A 131 -31.76 1.84 7.22
N MET A 132 -31.89 3.10 6.75
CA MET A 132 -33.14 3.71 6.33
C MET A 132 -33.51 3.42 4.86
N SER A 133 -32.59 2.93 4.06
CA SER A 133 -32.79 2.67 2.64
C SER A 133 -33.59 1.38 2.42
N ASP A 134 -34.48 1.37 1.44
CA ASP A 134 -35.26 0.20 1.01
C ASP A 134 -34.47 -0.71 0.03
N ALA A 135 -33.28 -0.29 -0.41
CA ALA A 135 -32.46 -1.07 -1.33
C ALA A 135 -31.80 -2.26 -0.62
N GLU A 136 -32.10 -3.48 -1.06
CA GLU A 136 -31.59 -4.74 -0.49
C GLU A 136 -30.76 -5.54 -1.51
N ASP A 137 -30.05 -4.84 -2.39
CA ASP A 137 -29.21 -5.48 -3.39
C ASP A 137 -27.73 -5.55 -2.95
N TYR A 138 -26.99 -6.43 -3.62
CA TYR A 138 -25.57 -6.66 -3.35
C TYR A 138 -24.70 -5.41 -3.63
N GLU A 139 -25.06 -4.63 -4.65
CA GLU A 139 -24.29 -3.43 -5.02
C GLU A 139 -24.36 -2.37 -3.92
N THR A 140 -25.55 -2.16 -3.35
CA THR A 140 -25.75 -1.27 -2.20
C THR A 140 -24.91 -1.71 -1.00
N ASP A 141 -24.88 -3.02 -0.72
CA ASP A 141 -24.12 -3.60 0.37
C ASP A 141 -22.59 -3.43 0.18
N ARG A 142 -22.11 -3.68 -1.04
CA ARG A 142 -20.70 -3.51 -1.42
C ARG A 142 -20.26 -2.05 -1.38
N GLU A 143 -21.11 -1.14 -1.91
CA GLU A 143 -20.80 0.30 -1.93
C GLU A 143 -20.77 0.89 -0.52
N LEU A 144 -21.64 0.43 0.39
CA LEU A 144 -21.56 0.81 1.79
C LEU A 144 -20.18 0.51 2.37
N TRP A 145 -19.71 -0.74 2.23
CA TRP A 145 -18.39 -1.12 2.74
C TRP A 145 -17.25 -0.35 2.08
N ARG A 146 -17.35 -0.06 0.78
CA ARG A 146 -16.38 0.78 0.10
C ARG A 146 -16.33 2.19 0.68
N ARG A 147 -17.50 2.78 1.00
CA ARG A 147 -17.59 4.10 1.64
C ARG A 147 -17.10 4.06 3.08
N ILE A 148 -17.49 3.07 3.87
CA ILE A 148 -17.01 2.87 5.25
C ILE A 148 -15.49 2.77 5.27
N TYR A 149 -14.92 1.90 4.44
CA TYR A 149 -13.47 1.71 4.37
C TYR A 149 -12.76 3.03 4.08
N ARG A 150 -13.24 3.76 3.08
CA ARG A 150 -12.65 5.02 2.64
C ARG A 150 -12.72 6.14 3.67
N THR A 151 -13.79 6.20 4.47
CA THR A 151 -14.06 7.34 5.36
C THR A 151 -13.74 7.09 6.83
N LEU A 152 -13.75 5.83 7.28
CA LEU A 152 -13.59 5.48 8.69
C LEU A 152 -12.39 4.55 8.96
N ILE A 153 -11.90 3.82 7.97
CA ILE A 153 -10.77 2.88 8.13
C ILE A 153 -9.50 3.48 7.52
N GLN A 154 -9.58 3.98 6.29
CA GLN A 154 -8.45 4.67 5.66
C GLN A 154 -8.13 5.95 6.44
N GLY A 155 -6.85 6.11 6.85
CA GLY A 155 -6.40 7.28 7.63
C GLY A 155 -6.93 7.33 9.08
N ASN A 156 -7.34 6.19 9.64
CA ASN A 156 -7.73 6.08 11.05
C ASN A 156 -6.47 5.98 11.93
N GLU A 157 -6.16 7.03 12.68
CA GLU A 157 -4.93 7.13 13.48
C GLU A 157 -4.83 6.05 14.57
N ASP A 158 -5.94 5.65 15.19
CA ASP A 158 -5.94 4.58 16.19
C ASP A 158 -5.60 3.22 15.56
N LEU A 159 -6.13 2.96 14.36
CA LEU A 159 -5.84 1.75 13.61
C LEU A 159 -4.39 1.76 13.13
N ASP A 160 -3.91 2.89 12.64
CA ASP A 160 -2.52 3.04 12.16
C ASP A 160 -1.53 2.75 13.30
N ALA A 161 -1.78 3.25 14.52
CA ALA A 161 -0.96 2.96 15.70
C ALA A 161 -0.91 1.45 16.03
N ILE A 162 -2.05 0.76 15.95
CA ILE A 162 -2.11 -0.70 16.18
C ILE A 162 -1.31 -1.47 15.12
N LEU A 163 -1.41 -1.06 13.86
CA LEU A 163 -0.68 -1.70 12.77
C LEU A 163 0.83 -1.49 12.88
N GLU A 164 1.26 -0.30 13.31
CA GLU A 164 2.68 0.00 13.59
C GLU A 164 3.27 -0.90 14.68
N GLU A 165 2.52 -1.15 15.75
CA GLU A 165 2.94 -2.06 16.82
C GLU A 165 3.10 -3.52 16.34
N LYS A 166 2.30 -3.93 15.34
CA LYS A 166 2.33 -5.29 14.80
C LYS A 166 3.49 -5.54 13.84
N SER A 167 3.85 -4.56 13.05
CA SER A 167 4.91 -4.71 12.05
C SER A 167 5.48 -3.37 11.60
N LEU A 168 6.79 -3.20 11.81
CA LEU A 168 7.55 -2.06 11.31
C LEU A 168 7.54 -1.94 9.78
N TYR A 169 7.25 -3.03 9.07
CA TYR A 169 7.17 -3.03 7.60
C TYR A 169 5.88 -2.38 7.07
N TRP A 170 4.88 -2.14 7.93
CA TRP A 170 3.56 -1.64 7.54
C TRP A 170 3.43 -0.12 7.59
N ASN A 171 4.32 0.58 8.31
CA ASN A 171 4.20 2.00 8.61
C ASN A 171 3.92 2.88 7.39
N ASP A 172 4.69 2.70 6.31
CA ASP A 172 4.55 3.54 5.10
C ASP A 172 3.73 2.86 4.00
N ASP A 173 3.32 1.60 4.19
CA ASP A 173 2.65 0.81 3.16
C ASP A 173 1.15 1.04 3.14
N LYS A 174 0.57 1.35 4.29
CA LYS A 174 -0.89 1.34 4.49
C LYS A 174 -1.62 2.19 3.48
N GLU A 175 -1.18 3.41 3.20
CA GLU A 175 -1.82 4.30 2.23
C GLU A 175 -1.92 3.66 0.84
N ILE A 176 -0.88 2.96 0.40
CA ILE A 176 -0.86 2.26 -0.88
C ILE A 176 -1.74 1.01 -0.81
N VAL A 177 -1.62 0.23 0.26
CA VAL A 177 -2.38 -1.01 0.48
C VAL A 177 -3.88 -0.73 0.57
N ASP A 178 -4.30 0.35 1.22
CA ASP A 178 -5.70 0.80 1.27
C ASP A 178 -6.30 0.95 -0.14
N THR A 179 -5.52 1.41 -1.12
CA THR A 179 -5.98 1.52 -2.51
C THR A 179 -6.29 0.15 -3.13
N PHE A 180 -5.54 -0.88 -2.74
CA PHE A 180 -5.76 -2.25 -3.20
C PHE A 180 -6.96 -2.89 -2.52
N VAL A 181 -7.16 -2.65 -1.22
CA VAL A 181 -8.37 -3.08 -0.52
C VAL A 181 -9.62 -2.48 -1.17
N LEU A 182 -9.63 -1.16 -1.42
CA LEU A 182 -10.72 -0.48 -2.12
C LEU A 182 -10.97 -1.04 -3.53
N LYS A 183 -9.89 -1.37 -4.27
CA LYS A 183 -9.97 -2.01 -5.58
C LYS A 183 -10.59 -3.41 -5.47
N THR A 184 -10.23 -4.17 -4.44
CA THR A 184 -10.78 -5.49 -4.19
C THR A 184 -12.26 -5.42 -3.88
N ILE A 185 -12.68 -4.56 -2.95
CA ILE A 185 -14.11 -4.35 -2.63
C ILE A 185 -14.89 -4.08 -3.92
N LYS A 186 -14.39 -3.18 -4.78
CA LYS A 186 -15.04 -2.83 -6.05
C LYS A 186 -15.15 -4.01 -7.03
N ARG A 187 -14.21 -4.97 -6.98
CA ARG A 187 -14.16 -6.12 -7.91
C ARG A 187 -14.99 -7.31 -7.48
N PHE A 188 -15.47 -7.32 -6.23
CA PHE A 188 -16.28 -8.41 -5.74
C PHE A 188 -17.58 -8.53 -6.55
N ASP A 189 -17.85 -9.77 -6.98
CA ASP A 189 -19.03 -10.14 -7.75
C ASP A 189 -19.76 -11.29 -7.03
N PRO A 190 -21.07 -11.16 -6.74
CA PRO A 190 -21.83 -12.20 -6.06
C PRO A 190 -21.87 -13.53 -6.82
N ALA A 191 -21.67 -13.51 -8.13
CA ALA A 191 -21.62 -14.73 -8.95
C ALA A 191 -20.45 -15.64 -8.56
N ASN A 192 -19.33 -15.06 -8.09
CA ASN A 192 -18.12 -15.81 -7.72
C ASN A 192 -18.20 -16.44 -6.32
N LYS A 193 -19.18 -16.07 -5.50
CA LYS A 193 -19.39 -16.61 -4.14
C LYS A 193 -18.08 -16.64 -3.33
N ALA A 194 -17.80 -17.74 -2.63
CA ALA A 194 -16.58 -17.97 -1.84
C ALA A 194 -15.30 -18.10 -2.69
N ASP A 195 -15.43 -18.33 -3.98
CA ASP A 195 -14.29 -18.48 -4.91
C ASP A 195 -13.89 -17.15 -5.60
N GLN A 196 -14.41 -16.01 -5.13
CA GLN A 196 -13.97 -14.70 -5.61
C GLN A 196 -12.46 -14.55 -5.46
N GLU A 197 -11.76 -14.33 -6.56
CA GLU A 197 -10.32 -14.11 -6.54
C GLU A 197 -9.95 -12.78 -5.88
N LEU A 198 -9.02 -12.82 -4.94
CA LEU A 198 -8.35 -11.66 -4.39
C LEU A 198 -7.26 -11.17 -5.35
N LEU A 199 -6.69 -10.00 -5.09
CA LEU A 199 -5.56 -9.53 -5.88
C LEU A 199 -4.35 -10.44 -5.59
N PRO A 200 -3.65 -10.94 -6.63
CA PRO A 200 -2.46 -11.76 -6.41
C PRO A 200 -1.34 -10.93 -5.77
N GLU A 201 -0.40 -11.56 -5.09
CA GLU A 201 0.76 -10.88 -4.49
C GLU A 201 1.48 -10.02 -5.53
N TYR A 202 1.84 -10.58 -6.67
CA TYR A 202 2.38 -9.85 -7.83
C TYR A 202 1.39 -9.91 -8.98
N ASP A 203 1.16 -8.76 -9.64
CA ASP A 203 0.32 -8.71 -10.84
C ASP A 203 1.00 -9.44 -12.02
N ASP A 204 2.35 -9.38 -12.09
CA ASP A 204 3.17 -10.03 -13.08
C ASP A 204 4.48 -10.54 -12.44
N THR A 205 5.04 -11.62 -13.00
CA THR A 205 6.39 -12.11 -12.66
C THR A 205 7.47 -11.08 -12.94
N GLU A 206 7.25 -10.18 -13.91
CA GLU A 206 8.13 -9.06 -14.22
C GLU A 206 8.32 -8.08 -13.06
N ASP A 207 7.32 -7.89 -12.19
CA ASP A 207 7.41 -6.94 -11.08
C ASP A 207 8.40 -7.42 -10.01
N ARG A 208 8.46 -8.72 -9.75
CA ARG A 208 9.48 -9.30 -8.87
C ARG A 208 10.89 -9.13 -9.45
N GLU A 209 11.05 -9.37 -10.76
CA GLU A 209 12.32 -9.16 -11.45
C GLU A 209 12.72 -7.67 -11.48
N TYR A 210 11.75 -6.79 -11.68
CA TYR A 210 11.95 -5.35 -11.62
C TYR A 210 12.50 -4.94 -10.26
N ALA A 211 11.92 -5.41 -9.17
CA ALA A 211 12.36 -5.11 -7.81
C ALA A 211 13.84 -5.50 -7.59
N LEU A 212 14.19 -6.74 -7.92
CA LEU A 212 15.55 -7.25 -7.75
C LEU A 212 16.57 -6.55 -8.67
N LYS A 213 16.23 -6.35 -9.93
CA LYS A 213 17.11 -5.68 -10.91
C LYS A 213 17.36 -4.22 -10.53
N LEU A 214 16.32 -3.49 -10.11
CA LEU A 214 16.45 -2.09 -9.71
C LEU A 214 17.30 -1.97 -8.46
N PHE A 215 17.02 -2.74 -7.42
CA PHE A 215 17.75 -2.71 -6.17
C PHE A 215 19.23 -3.06 -6.37
N ARG A 216 19.51 -4.15 -7.10
CA ARG A 216 20.87 -4.60 -7.42
C ARG A 216 21.62 -3.54 -8.24
N SER A 217 21.00 -2.99 -9.26
CA SER A 217 21.60 -1.92 -10.08
C SER A 217 21.93 -0.68 -9.25
N THR A 218 21.03 -0.30 -8.35
CA THR A 218 21.23 0.84 -7.44
C THR A 218 22.47 0.69 -6.58
N ILE A 219 22.63 -0.47 -5.95
CA ILE A 219 23.73 -0.70 -5.00
C ILE A 219 25.06 -0.93 -5.73
N LEU A 220 25.08 -1.80 -6.76
CA LEU A 220 26.34 -2.18 -7.42
C LEU A 220 26.97 -1.06 -8.26
N ASN A 221 26.17 -0.10 -8.72
CA ASN A 221 26.65 1.01 -9.54
C ASN A 221 26.65 2.36 -8.82
N ALA A 222 26.59 2.36 -7.48
CA ALA A 222 26.47 3.55 -6.65
C ALA A 222 27.51 4.63 -7.00
N ASP A 223 28.80 4.27 -7.08
CA ASP A 223 29.89 5.19 -7.40
C ASP A 223 29.74 5.81 -8.82
N THR A 224 29.26 5.02 -9.78
CA THR A 224 29.01 5.50 -11.13
C THR A 224 27.87 6.51 -11.15
N TYR A 225 26.78 6.25 -10.43
CA TYR A 225 25.63 7.14 -10.37
C TYR A 225 25.95 8.44 -9.61
N GLN A 226 26.72 8.35 -8.52
CA GLN A 226 27.21 9.53 -7.80
C GLN A 226 28.15 10.38 -8.68
N ARG A 227 28.97 9.77 -9.52
CA ARG A 227 29.79 10.49 -10.49
C ARG A 227 28.92 11.23 -11.50
N TYR A 228 27.83 10.64 -12.04
CA TYR A 228 26.92 11.31 -12.95
C TYR A 228 26.23 12.52 -12.29
N MET A 229 25.84 12.39 -11.04
CA MET A 229 25.32 13.51 -10.25
C MET A 229 26.37 14.62 -10.11
N SER A 230 27.62 14.28 -9.81
CA SER A 230 28.73 15.20 -9.65
C SER A 230 29.10 15.93 -10.96
N GLU A 231 29.17 15.19 -12.10
CA GLU A 231 29.47 15.77 -13.42
C GLU A 231 28.43 16.82 -13.84
N THR A 232 27.20 16.63 -13.44
CA THR A 232 26.07 17.51 -13.82
C THR A 232 25.91 18.69 -12.85
N SER A 233 26.43 18.58 -11.63
CA SER A 233 26.21 19.55 -10.54
C SER A 233 27.25 20.64 -10.42
N ARG A 234 27.92 21.07 -11.49
CA ARG A 234 29.06 22.04 -11.47
C ARG A 234 28.82 23.32 -10.65
N ASN A 235 27.56 23.69 -10.39
CA ASN A 235 27.18 24.86 -9.59
C ASN A 235 26.54 24.49 -8.23
N TRP A 236 26.56 23.22 -7.83
CA TRP A 236 25.83 22.74 -6.65
C TRP A 236 26.78 22.11 -5.66
N ASN A 237 26.72 22.56 -4.42
CA ASN A 237 27.53 22.00 -3.36
C ASN A 237 26.91 20.67 -2.86
N PHE A 238 27.40 19.54 -3.38
CA PHE A 238 26.94 18.18 -3.08
C PHE A 238 26.94 17.88 -1.58
N SER A 239 27.83 18.51 -0.81
CA SER A 239 27.93 18.35 0.64
C SER A 239 26.76 18.94 1.43
N ARG A 240 25.89 19.71 0.78
CA ARG A 240 24.71 20.33 1.41
C ARG A 240 23.40 19.63 1.08
N LEU A 241 23.44 18.53 0.30
CA LEU A 241 22.26 17.76 -0.04
C LEU A 241 21.81 16.92 1.14
N ALA A 242 20.50 16.78 1.30
CA ALA A 242 19.96 15.78 2.19
C ALA A 242 20.39 14.39 1.69
N TYR A 243 20.80 13.54 2.60
CA TYR A 243 21.26 12.19 2.24
C TYR A 243 20.19 11.40 1.48
N MET A 244 18.92 11.59 1.86
CA MET A 244 17.79 10.99 1.16
C MET A 244 17.66 11.47 -0.30
N ASP A 245 17.97 12.74 -0.61
CA ASP A 245 17.94 13.24 -2.00
C ASP A 245 18.95 12.49 -2.86
N VAL A 246 20.14 12.19 -2.31
CA VAL A 246 21.17 11.42 -3.00
C VAL A 246 20.68 9.98 -3.26
N VAL A 247 20.07 9.33 -2.27
CA VAL A 247 19.51 7.98 -2.39
C VAL A 247 18.42 7.96 -3.47
N LEU A 248 17.48 8.89 -3.44
CA LEU A 248 16.39 8.99 -4.42
C LEU A 248 16.89 9.19 -5.85
N MET A 249 17.86 10.09 -6.04
CA MET A 249 18.46 10.33 -7.35
C MET A 249 19.25 9.12 -7.85
N GLN A 250 19.96 8.44 -6.97
CA GLN A 250 20.72 7.23 -7.30
C GLN A 250 19.80 6.12 -7.82
N ILE A 251 18.66 5.89 -7.15
CA ILE A 251 17.68 4.89 -7.58
C ILE A 251 17.04 5.31 -8.89
N ALA A 252 16.70 6.60 -9.07
CA ALA A 252 16.14 7.11 -10.31
C ALA A 252 17.09 6.92 -11.52
N ILE A 253 18.38 7.19 -11.35
CA ILE A 253 19.39 6.97 -12.39
C ILE A 253 19.49 5.46 -12.70
N ALA A 254 19.50 4.61 -11.68
CA ALA A 254 19.48 3.15 -11.86
C ALA A 254 18.27 2.71 -12.69
N GLU A 255 17.06 3.23 -12.38
CA GLU A 255 15.86 2.91 -13.15
C GLU A 255 15.94 3.37 -14.59
N MET A 256 16.40 4.61 -14.83
CA MET A 256 16.54 5.14 -16.20
C MET A 256 17.47 4.28 -17.06
N LEU A 257 18.57 3.80 -16.50
CA LEU A 257 19.59 3.04 -17.21
C LEU A 257 19.25 1.55 -17.36
N THR A 258 18.54 0.97 -16.38
CA THR A 258 18.26 -0.47 -16.34
C THR A 258 17.01 -0.87 -17.13
N PHE A 259 16.00 0.01 -17.22
CA PHE A 259 14.70 -0.32 -17.81
C PHE A 259 14.37 0.54 -19.02
N PRO A 260 14.70 0.08 -20.24
CA PRO A 260 14.51 0.86 -21.46
C PRO A 260 13.05 1.22 -21.72
N ASN A 261 12.10 0.41 -21.27
CA ASN A 261 10.67 0.58 -21.51
C ASN A 261 10.00 1.61 -20.57
N ILE A 262 10.70 2.07 -19.51
CA ILE A 262 10.16 3.10 -18.61
C ILE A 262 10.59 4.47 -19.14
N PRO A 263 9.65 5.36 -19.51
CA PRO A 263 9.99 6.71 -19.98
C PRO A 263 10.72 7.51 -18.89
N ILE A 264 11.66 8.37 -19.28
CA ILE A 264 12.44 9.23 -18.36
C ILE A 264 11.49 10.09 -17.52
N SER A 265 10.47 10.68 -18.14
CA SER A 265 9.48 11.52 -17.45
C SER A 265 8.71 10.77 -16.35
N VAL A 266 8.40 9.49 -16.57
CA VAL A 266 7.75 8.64 -15.55
C VAL A 266 8.69 8.45 -14.37
N THR A 267 9.94 8.05 -14.61
CA THR A 267 10.93 7.90 -13.54
C THR A 267 11.09 9.21 -12.75
N ILE A 268 11.27 10.35 -13.42
CA ILE A 268 11.44 11.64 -12.73
C ILE A 268 10.23 11.94 -11.84
N ASN A 269 9.01 11.81 -12.36
CA ASN A 269 7.79 12.11 -11.60
C ASN A 269 7.65 11.22 -10.36
N GLU A 270 7.89 9.92 -10.51
CA GLU A 270 7.80 8.96 -9.39
C GLU A 270 8.78 9.32 -8.26
N TYR A 271 10.04 9.65 -8.59
CA TYR A 271 11.02 9.99 -7.56
C TYR A 271 10.87 11.40 -7.00
N VAL A 272 10.27 12.33 -7.75
CA VAL A 272 9.82 13.63 -7.22
C VAL A 272 8.70 13.45 -6.20
N ASP A 273 7.76 12.56 -6.45
CA ASP A 273 6.68 12.27 -5.50
C ASP A 273 7.21 11.56 -4.24
N LEU A 274 8.16 10.62 -4.39
CA LEU A 274 8.84 10.00 -3.25
C LEU A 274 9.65 11.01 -2.43
N ALA A 275 10.24 12.01 -3.07
CA ALA A 275 10.97 13.08 -2.38
C ALA A 275 10.07 13.92 -1.47
N LYS A 276 8.80 14.13 -1.85
CA LYS A 276 7.82 14.82 -1.01
C LYS A 276 7.48 14.04 0.27
N LEU A 277 7.57 12.70 0.22
CA LEU A 277 7.29 11.82 1.35
C LEU A 277 8.51 11.62 2.26
N TYR A 278 9.68 11.43 1.69
CA TYR A 278 10.88 10.96 2.39
C TYR A 278 11.97 12.01 2.61
N SER A 279 11.82 13.21 2.04
CA SER A 279 12.85 14.24 2.14
C SER A 279 12.27 15.61 2.55
N THR A 280 12.96 16.69 2.23
CA THR A 280 12.57 18.04 2.63
C THR A 280 11.50 18.62 1.69
N PRO A 281 10.69 19.62 2.12
CA PRO A 281 9.69 20.27 1.26
C PRO A 281 10.25 20.87 -0.03
N LYS A 282 11.56 21.17 -0.07
CA LYS A 282 12.25 21.73 -1.23
C LYS A 282 12.86 20.66 -2.15
N SER A 283 12.99 19.44 -1.68
CA SER A 283 13.68 18.35 -2.38
C SER A 283 13.01 17.97 -3.69
N GLY A 284 11.68 17.97 -3.76
CA GLY A 284 10.97 17.63 -4.99
C GLY A 284 11.34 18.51 -6.18
N GLY A 285 11.39 19.84 -6.01
CA GLY A 285 11.82 20.78 -7.07
C GLY A 285 13.29 20.60 -7.45
N TYR A 286 14.14 20.39 -6.45
CA TYR A 286 15.56 20.16 -6.64
C TYR A 286 15.84 18.87 -7.42
N ILE A 287 15.27 17.75 -6.98
CA ILE A 287 15.42 16.43 -7.60
C ILE A 287 14.90 16.45 -9.04
N ASN A 288 13.77 17.12 -9.30
CA ASN A 288 13.23 17.26 -10.65
C ASN A 288 14.24 17.92 -11.60
N GLY A 289 14.83 19.06 -11.18
CA GLY A 289 15.83 19.77 -11.97
C GLY A 289 17.11 18.96 -12.19
N MET A 290 17.59 18.31 -11.16
CA MET A 290 18.81 17.50 -11.23
C MET A 290 18.63 16.26 -12.09
N LEU A 291 17.54 15.51 -11.94
CA LEU A 291 17.28 14.32 -12.76
C LEU A 291 17.08 14.66 -14.23
N ASP A 292 16.41 15.78 -14.56
CA ASP A 292 16.27 16.25 -15.94
C ASP A 292 17.65 16.59 -16.54
N ALA A 293 18.50 17.30 -15.79
CA ALA A 293 19.85 17.65 -16.25
C ALA A 293 20.75 16.40 -16.41
N ILE A 294 20.68 15.46 -15.48
CA ILE A 294 21.42 14.19 -15.55
C ILE A 294 20.96 13.37 -16.76
N ALA A 295 19.64 13.24 -16.96
CA ALA A 295 19.09 12.50 -18.08
C ALA A 295 19.55 13.09 -19.43
N ARG A 296 19.53 14.43 -19.60
CA ARG A 296 20.05 15.12 -20.81
C ARG A 296 21.53 14.81 -21.02
N HIS A 297 22.34 14.98 -19.99
CA HIS A 297 23.77 14.69 -20.06
C HIS A 297 24.05 13.24 -20.47
N LEU A 298 23.30 12.27 -19.94
CA LEU A 298 23.45 10.85 -20.27
C LEU A 298 22.99 10.55 -21.71
N VAL A 299 21.96 11.22 -22.21
CA VAL A 299 21.51 11.12 -23.62
C VAL A 299 22.54 11.74 -24.54
N ASP A 300 23.00 12.95 -24.27
CA ASP A 300 23.97 13.69 -25.09
C ASP A 300 25.33 12.97 -25.19
N THR A 301 25.69 12.26 -24.13
CA THR A 301 26.93 11.43 -24.09
C THR A 301 26.76 10.01 -24.58
N GLY A 302 25.57 9.64 -25.08
CA GLY A 302 25.25 8.31 -25.58
C GLY A 302 25.22 7.18 -24.52
N ARG A 303 25.18 7.55 -23.24
CA ARG A 303 25.10 6.62 -22.09
C ARG A 303 23.67 6.16 -21.81
N LEU A 304 22.67 6.94 -22.22
CA LEU A 304 21.24 6.63 -22.11
C LEU A 304 20.60 6.68 -23.51
N LEU A 305 20.12 5.52 -23.98
CA LEU A 305 19.56 5.37 -25.32
C LEU A 305 18.05 5.62 -25.40
N LYS A 306 17.49 6.38 -24.45
CA LYS A 306 16.07 6.73 -24.41
C LYS A 306 15.85 8.14 -24.99
N PRO A 307 14.77 8.35 -25.76
CA PRO A 307 14.43 9.70 -26.21
C PRO A 307 14.01 10.58 -25.04
N MET A 308 14.51 11.82 -25.01
CA MET A 308 13.95 12.85 -24.14
C MET A 308 12.57 13.24 -24.69
N GLN A 309 11.55 13.18 -23.84
CA GLN A 309 10.23 13.70 -24.22
C GLN A 309 10.25 15.23 -24.18
N PRO A 310 9.61 15.93 -25.14
CA PRO A 310 9.48 17.38 -25.09
C PRO A 310 8.72 17.76 -23.82
N ARG A 311 9.16 18.84 -23.13
CA ARG A 311 8.41 19.44 -22.02
C ARG A 311 7.06 19.92 -22.54
N ARG A 312 5.98 19.45 -21.97
CA ARG A 312 4.65 20.03 -22.16
C ARG A 312 4.50 21.30 -21.35
#